data_b1046fe434b27df3f0cba45cd0d8b701
#
_entry.id   b1046fe434b27df3f0cba45cd0d8b701
#
_cell.length_a   1.000
_cell.length_b   1.000
_cell.length_c   1.000
_cell.angle_alpha   90.00
_cell.angle_beta   90.00
_cell.angle_gamma   90.00
#
_symmetry.space_group_name_H-M   'P 1'
#
loop_
_entity.id
_entity.type
_entity.pdbx_description
1 polymer ?
#
loop_
_entity_poly.entity_id
_entity_poly.type
_entity_poly.pdbx_seq_one_letter_code
_entity_poly.pdbx_strand_id
1 'polypeptide(L)'
;MGINDDLNGIERPVSFPIKDLGDAQAEVVHSLAKWKRLTLADYHIEPGYGIYTDMNAIRSDEELGNLHSLYVDQWDWERVITDEDRNVNFLKEIVNRIYAAMIRTEYMVYKINPKIKPCLPQKLHFIHSEELRQLYPNLEPKCREHAICQKYGAVFIIGIGCKLSDGKKHDGRAPDYDDYTTNGLNGLPGLN
;
A
#
# COMPACT_ATOMS: atom_id res chain seq x y z
N MET A 1 -14.30 0.91 -22.90
CA MET A 1 -13.20 0.15 -22.27
C MET A 1 -13.03 0.73 -20.87
N GLY A 2 -13.20 -0.07 -19.82
CA GLY A 2 -12.99 0.38 -18.44
C GLY A 2 -11.49 0.57 -18.14
N ILE A 3 -11.18 1.40 -17.15
CA ILE A 3 -9.85 1.50 -16.59
C ILE A 3 -9.75 0.40 -15.56
N ASN A 4 -9.07 -0.69 -15.89
CA ASN A 4 -8.83 -1.78 -14.97
C ASN A 4 -7.49 -1.59 -14.27
N ASP A 5 -7.46 -2.01 -13.03
CA ASP A 5 -6.27 -2.02 -12.19
C ASP A 5 -5.98 -3.46 -11.80
N ASP A 6 -4.99 -4.05 -12.47
CA ASP A 6 -4.67 -5.48 -12.33
C ASP A 6 -3.74 -5.75 -11.15
N LEU A 7 -3.56 -4.79 -10.24
CA LEU A 7 -2.64 -4.88 -9.09
C LEU A 7 -1.22 -5.25 -9.55
N ASN A 8 -0.76 -6.46 -9.20
CA ASN A 8 0.56 -6.97 -9.64
C ASN A 8 0.53 -7.59 -11.05
N GLY A 9 -0.66 -7.69 -11.67
CA GLY A 9 -0.86 -8.30 -12.99
C GLY A 9 -0.95 -9.82 -12.98
N ILE A 10 -1.03 -10.44 -11.83
CA ILE A 10 -1.18 -11.89 -11.66
C ILE A 10 -2.50 -12.30 -11.01
N GLU A 11 -3.16 -11.38 -10.32
CA GLU A 11 -4.45 -11.61 -9.67
C GLU A 11 -5.56 -11.72 -10.71
N ARG A 12 -6.39 -12.74 -10.55
CA ARG A 12 -7.53 -12.97 -11.44
C ARG A 12 -8.74 -12.13 -11.01
N PRO A 13 -9.33 -11.34 -11.93
CA PRO A 13 -10.57 -10.64 -11.62
C PRO A 13 -11.74 -11.61 -11.47
N VAL A 14 -12.73 -11.24 -10.68
CA VAL A 14 -14.04 -11.88 -10.72
C VAL A 14 -14.73 -11.45 -12.01
N SER A 15 -15.03 -12.40 -12.89
CA SER A 15 -15.69 -12.15 -14.17
C SER A 15 -17.07 -12.82 -14.23
N PHE A 16 -17.96 -12.23 -15.02
CA PHE A 16 -19.30 -12.73 -15.24
C PHE A 16 -19.81 -12.31 -16.63
N PRO A 17 -20.69 -13.11 -17.27
CA PRO A 17 -21.32 -12.75 -18.53
C PRO A 17 -22.47 -11.75 -18.32
N ILE A 18 -22.63 -10.82 -19.26
CA ILE A 18 -23.77 -9.89 -19.32
C ILE A 18 -24.74 -10.38 -20.38
N LYS A 19 -25.87 -10.96 -19.99
CA LYS A 19 -26.87 -11.56 -20.86
C LYS A 19 -27.35 -10.61 -21.97
N ASP A 20 -27.69 -9.37 -21.61
CA ASP A 20 -28.25 -8.39 -22.55
C ASP A 20 -27.21 -7.83 -23.54
N LEU A 21 -25.93 -8.15 -23.35
CA LEU A 21 -24.84 -7.82 -24.26
C LEU A 21 -24.27 -9.06 -24.97
N GLY A 22 -25.11 -10.09 -25.17
CA GLY A 22 -24.70 -11.33 -25.86
C GLY A 22 -23.64 -12.12 -25.10
N ASP A 23 -23.76 -12.18 -23.78
CA ASP A 23 -22.82 -12.83 -22.88
C ASP A 23 -21.37 -12.24 -22.92
N ALA A 24 -21.27 -10.97 -23.29
CA ALA A 24 -19.99 -10.25 -23.15
C ALA A 24 -19.48 -10.32 -21.69
N GLN A 25 -18.19 -10.64 -21.55
CA GLN A 25 -17.58 -10.74 -20.21
C GLN A 25 -17.37 -9.37 -19.61
N ALA A 26 -17.81 -9.22 -18.36
CA ALA A 26 -17.48 -8.09 -17.49
C ALA A 26 -16.62 -8.56 -16.32
N GLU A 27 -15.87 -7.64 -15.73
CA GLU A 27 -14.98 -7.92 -14.61
C GLU A 27 -15.22 -6.91 -13.49
N VAL A 28 -15.10 -7.38 -12.24
CA VAL A 28 -15.07 -6.50 -11.07
C VAL A 28 -13.64 -5.98 -10.91
N VAL A 29 -13.47 -4.67 -10.91
CA VAL A 29 -12.15 -4.05 -10.74
C VAL A 29 -11.55 -4.38 -9.36
N HIS A 30 -10.24 -4.60 -9.32
CA HIS A 30 -9.51 -4.87 -8.07
C HIS A 30 -9.21 -3.62 -7.27
N SER A 31 -9.10 -2.47 -7.96
CA SER A 31 -8.73 -1.18 -7.38
C SER A 31 -9.27 -0.04 -8.24
N LEU A 32 -9.41 1.13 -7.65
CA LEU A 32 -9.76 2.38 -8.33
C LEU A 32 -8.57 3.35 -8.39
N ALA A 33 -7.34 2.91 -8.13
CA ALA A 33 -6.17 3.79 -8.09
C ALA A 33 -5.91 4.45 -9.45
N LYS A 34 -5.86 3.69 -10.54
CA LYS A 34 -5.67 4.25 -11.90
C LYS A 34 -6.81 5.18 -12.30
N TRP A 35 -8.03 4.82 -11.97
CA TRP A 35 -9.19 5.67 -12.21
C TRP A 35 -9.07 7.01 -11.46
N LYS A 36 -8.66 7.00 -10.19
CA LYS A 36 -8.44 8.22 -9.41
C LYS A 36 -7.36 9.11 -10.02
N ARG A 37 -6.23 8.52 -10.44
CA ARG A 37 -5.14 9.28 -11.10
C ARG A 37 -5.61 9.96 -12.38
N LEU A 38 -6.38 9.25 -13.22
CA LEU A 38 -6.98 9.85 -14.40
C LEU A 38 -7.95 10.97 -14.05
N THR A 39 -8.82 10.74 -13.07
CA THR A 39 -9.79 11.72 -12.59
C THR A 39 -9.11 12.97 -12.03
N LEU A 40 -8.02 12.83 -11.26
CA LEU A 40 -7.23 13.97 -10.78
C LEU A 40 -6.69 14.82 -11.93
N ALA A 41 -6.23 14.18 -13.02
CA ALA A 41 -5.75 14.87 -14.20
C ALA A 41 -6.89 15.55 -14.98
N ASP A 42 -8.00 14.83 -15.21
CA ASP A 42 -9.16 15.35 -15.97
C ASP A 42 -9.82 16.57 -15.29
N TYR A 43 -9.88 16.57 -13.97
CA TYR A 43 -10.43 17.68 -13.17
C TYR A 43 -9.39 18.74 -12.80
N HIS A 44 -8.15 18.59 -13.25
CA HIS A 44 -7.05 19.54 -12.95
C HIS A 44 -6.92 19.85 -11.46
N ILE A 45 -6.95 18.79 -10.63
CA ILE A 45 -6.84 18.96 -9.18
C ILE A 45 -5.44 19.48 -8.83
N GLU A 46 -5.40 20.54 -8.04
CA GLU A 46 -4.15 21.21 -7.66
C GLU A 46 -3.30 20.38 -6.68
N PRO A 47 -1.96 20.57 -6.67
CA PRO A 47 -1.08 19.97 -5.68
C PRO A 47 -1.54 20.21 -4.23
N GLY A 48 -1.43 19.19 -3.40
CA GLY A 48 -1.90 19.22 -2.01
C GLY A 48 -3.33 18.72 -1.81
N TYR A 49 -4.11 18.61 -2.88
CA TYR A 49 -5.45 18.03 -2.87
C TYR A 49 -5.48 16.66 -3.49
N GLY A 50 -6.55 15.93 -3.29
CA GLY A 50 -6.71 14.59 -3.79
C GLY A 50 -8.14 14.12 -3.75
N ILE A 51 -8.36 12.88 -4.16
CA ILE A 51 -9.65 12.19 -4.05
C ILE A 51 -9.48 10.88 -3.30
N TYR A 52 -10.51 10.47 -2.60
CA TYR A 52 -10.60 9.16 -2.00
C TYR A 52 -11.82 8.42 -2.53
N THR A 53 -11.76 7.12 -2.46
CA THR A 53 -12.88 6.24 -2.78
C THR A 53 -13.14 5.34 -1.59
N ASP A 54 -14.43 5.08 -1.33
CA ASP A 54 -14.91 4.01 -0.48
C ASP A 54 -15.41 2.92 -1.43
N MET A 55 -14.65 1.84 -1.54
CA MET A 55 -14.94 0.76 -2.48
C MET A 55 -14.91 -0.60 -1.81
N ASN A 56 -15.63 -1.54 -2.41
CA ASN A 56 -15.58 -2.93 -2.03
C ASN A 56 -14.81 -3.73 -3.09
N ALA A 57 -13.82 -4.49 -2.66
CA ALA A 57 -13.03 -5.35 -3.53
C ALA A 57 -13.26 -6.83 -3.21
N ILE A 58 -13.16 -7.66 -4.24
CA ILE A 58 -13.20 -9.12 -4.12
C ILE A 58 -11.83 -9.65 -4.52
N ARG A 59 -11.21 -10.42 -3.63
CA ARG A 59 -9.88 -11.01 -3.77
C ARG A 59 -10.00 -12.50 -4.00
N SER A 60 -10.28 -12.92 -5.24
CA SER A 60 -10.54 -14.32 -5.57
C SER A 60 -9.34 -15.25 -5.35
N ASP A 61 -8.12 -14.70 -5.42
CA ASP A 61 -6.87 -15.45 -5.26
C ASP A 61 -6.23 -15.27 -3.87
N GLU A 62 -6.94 -14.65 -2.92
CA GLU A 62 -6.43 -14.42 -1.58
C GLU A 62 -6.38 -15.71 -0.75
N GLU A 63 -5.30 -15.93 -0.04
CA GLU A 63 -5.21 -16.99 0.97
C GLU A 63 -5.98 -16.56 2.23
N LEU A 64 -7.15 -17.16 2.44
CA LEU A 64 -8.08 -16.75 3.48
C LEU A 64 -7.61 -17.17 4.87
N GLY A 65 -7.73 -16.25 5.83
CA GLY A 65 -7.34 -16.46 7.22
C GLY A 65 -8.02 -15.47 8.15
N ASN A 66 -7.47 -15.34 9.36
CA ASN A 66 -7.97 -14.35 10.33
C ASN A 66 -7.52 -12.92 10.03
N LEU A 67 -6.61 -12.71 9.09
CA LEU A 67 -6.10 -11.41 8.65
C LEU A 67 -6.52 -11.05 7.23
N HIS A 68 -6.82 -12.04 6.39
CA HIS A 68 -7.14 -11.85 4.98
C HIS A 68 -8.54 -12.37 4.67
N SER A 69 -9.33 -11.56 3.98
CA SER A 69 -10.70 -11.86 3.61
C SER A 69 -10.88 -11.83 2.10
N LEU A 70 -11.80 -12.65 1.62
CA LEU A 70 -12.28 -12.61 0.24
C LEU A 70 -12.88 -11.25 -0.14
N TYR A 71 -13.60 -10.64 0.79
CA TYR A 71 -14.26 -9.34 0.62
C TYR A 71 -13.56 -8.29 1.48
N VAL A 72 -13.21 -7.16 0.88
CA VAL A 72 -12.45 -6.08 1.52
C VAL A 72 -13.13 -4.74 1.28
N ASP A 73 -13.38 -4.00 2.36
CA ASP A 73 -13.70 -2.58 2.29
C ASP A 73 -12.40 -1.78 2.22
N GLN A 74 -12.28 -0.90 1.23
CA GLN A 74 -11.08 -0.10 1.03
C GLN A 74 -11.41 1.39 1.00
N TRP A 75 -10.76 2.15 1.88
CA TRP A 75 -10.61 3.59 1.73
C TRP A 75 -9.26 3.84 1.08
N ASP A 76 -9.32 4.03 -0.21
CA ASP A 76 -8.15 4.23 -1.04
C ASP A 76 -8.15 5.69 -1.55
N TRP A 77 -6.99 6.34 -1.58
CA TRP A 77 -6.87 7.74 -1.94
C TRP A 77 -5.64 8.00 -2.79
N GLU A 78 -5.74 9.01 -3.65
CA GLU A 78 -4.66 9.55 -4.46
C GLU A 78 -4.58 11.06 -4.23
N ARG A 79 -3.38 11.58 -4.10
CA ARG A 79 -3.11 13.01 -3.88
C ARG A 79 -2.14 13.54 -4.93
N VAL A 80 -2.43 14.73 -5.47
CA VAL A 80 -1.50 15.44 -6.34
C VAL A 80 -0.37 16.02 -5.50
N ILE A 81 0.86 15.76 -5.92
CA ILE A 81 2.09 16.30 -5.33
C ILE A 81 2.89 17.04 -6.41
N THR A 82 3.80 17.93 -6.00
CA THR A 82 4.76 18.55 -6.91
C THR A 82 6.01 17.65 -7.09
N ASP A 83 6.84 17.97 -8.07
CA ASP A 83 8.12 17.28 -8.24
C ASP A 83 9.05 17.48 -7.04
N GLU A 84 8.99 18.65 -6.39
CA GLU A 84 9.74 18.95 -5.18
C GLU A 84 9.31 18.11 -3.97
N ASP A 85 8.02 17.71 -3.93
CA ASP A 85 7.49 16.84 -2.87
C ASP A 85 7.90 15.37 -3.05
N ARG A 86 8.45 15.00 -4.22
CA ARG A 86 8.87 13.63 -4.51
C ARG A 86 10.19 13.29 -3.84
N ASN A 87 10.19 13.23 -2.51
CA ASN A 87 11.36 12.96 -1.68
C ASN A 87 11.00 12.21 -0.39
N VAL A 88 12.02 11.62 0.25
CA VAL A 88 11.85 10.79 1.46
C VAL A 88 11.32 11.57 2.67
N ASN A 89 11.59 12.87 2.76
CA ASN A 89 11.12 13.67 3.90
C ASN A 89 9.62 13.89 3.80
N PHE A 90 9.13 14.22 2.61
CA PHE A 90 7.70 14.34 2.35
C PHE A 90 6.99 12.99 2.55
N LEU A 91 7.54 11.88 2.03
CA LEU A 91 7.01 10.54 2.28
C LEU A 91 6.87 10.28 3.78
N LYS A 92 7.92 10.51 4.56
CA LYS A 92 7.90 10.33 6.02
C LYS A 92 6.86 11.21 6.71
N GLU A 93 6.69 12.44 6.25
CA GLU A 93 5.67 13.35 6.78
C GLU A 93 4.27 12.78 6.57
N ILE A 94 3.94 12.35 5.35
CA ILE A 94 2.64 11.76 5.03
C ILE A 94 2.41 10.48 5.83
N VAL A 95 3.38 9.59 5.87
CA VAL A 95 3.29 8.33 6.61
C VAL A 95 3.09 8.58 8.11
N ASN A 96 3.79 9.56 8.70
CA ASN A 96 3.59 9.92 10.10
C ASN A 96 2.18 10.50 10.38
N ARG A 97 1.61 11.26 9.43
CA ARG A 97 0.21 11.74 9.55
C ARG A 97 -0.79 10.59 9.56
N ILE A 98 -0.58 9.59 8.67
CA ILE A 98 -1.40 8.37 8.62
C ILE A 98 -1.23 7.59 9.92
N TYR A 99 0.00 7.40 10.37
CA TYR A 99 0.29 6.68 11.62
C TYR A 99 -0.34 7.35 12.85
N ALA A 100 -0.31 8.67 12.91
CA ALA A 100 -1.00 9.42 13.97
C ALA A 100 -2.53 9.22 13.93
N ALA A 101 -3.12 9.04 12.75
CA ALA A 101 -4.54 8.69 12.63
C ALA A 101 -4.81 7.27 13.16
N MET A 102 -3.93 6.30 12.85
CA MET A 102 -4.04 4.92 13.38
C MET A 102 -3.97 4.90 14.91
N ILE A 103 -3.03 5.60 15.52
CA ILE A 103 -2.93 5.72 16.99
C ILE A 103 -4.22 6.30 17.58
N ARG A 104 -4.76 7.38 16.99
CA ARG A 104 -6.03 7.96 17.45
C ARG A 104 -7.18 6.96 17.33
N THR A 105 -7.22 6.18 16.27
CA THR A 105 -8.24 5.14 16.06
C THR A 105 -8.16 4.05 17.12
N GLU A 106 -6.96 3.56 17.47
CA GLU A 106 -6.80 2.61 18.58
C GLU A 106 -7.37 3.15 19.88
N TYR A 107 -7.09 4.41 20.21
CA TYR A 107 -7.63 5.04 21.42
C TYR A 107 -9.15 5.21 21.38
N MET A 108 -9.73 5.50 20.22
CA MET A 108 -11.18 5.56 20.05
C MET A 108 -11.82 4.18 20.28
N VAL A 109 -11.24 3.13 19.68
CA VAL A 109 -11.68 1.74 19.88
C VAL A 109 -11.57 1.35 21.35
N TYR A 110 -10.47 1.68 22.02
CA TYR A 110 -10.28 1.43 23.45
C TYR A 110 -11.33 2.13 24.32
N LYS A 111 -11.70 3.36 23.99
CA LYS A 111 -12.77 4.08 24.72
C LYS A 111 -14.13 3.40 24.60
N ILE A 112 -14.43 2.81 23.44
CA ILE A 112 -15.69 2.07 23.19
C ILE A 112 -15.61 0.67 23.80
N ASN A 113 -14.49 0.00 23.67
CA ASN A 113 -14.26 -1.34 24.18
C ASN A 113 -12.92 -1.45 24.92
N PRO A 114 -12.89 -1.22 26.25
CA PRO A 114 -11.66 -1.23 27.04
C PRO A 114 -10.92 -2.58 27.09
N LYS A 115 -11.51 -3.65 26.59
CA LYS A 115 -10.84 -4.94 26.45
C LYS A 115 -9.80 -4.94 25.33
N ILE A 116 -9.97 -4.08 24.33
CA ILE A 116 -9.05 -3.91 23.21
C ILE A 116 -8.08 -2.78 23.58
N LYS A 117 -6.91 -3.14 24.08
CA LYS A 117 -5.92 -2.16 24.52
C LYS A 117 -5.09 -1.66 23.32
N PRO A 118 -4.75 -0.36 23.26
CA PRO A 118 -3.79 0.16 22.29
C PRO A 118 -2.45 -0.58 22.41
N CYS A 119 -1.86 -0.92 21.27
CA CYS A 119 -0.58 -1.61 21.20
C CYS A 119 0.45 -0.93 20.29
N LEU A 120 0.05 0.07 19.50
CA LEU A 120 0.96 0.79 18.62
C LEU A 120 1.93 1.67 19.43
N PRO A 121 3.24 1.63 19.13
CA PRO A 121 4.21 2.52 19.77
C PRO A 121 3.98 3.97 19.32
N GLN A 122 4.46 4.93 20.12
CA GLN A 122 4.31 6.36 19.83
C GLN A 122 5.10 6.81 18.59
N LYS A 123 6.13 6.07 18.21
CA LYS A 123 6.99 6.38 17.06
C LYS A 123 7.04 5.23 16.08
N LEU A 124 6.83 5.55 14.82
CA LEU A 124 7.02 4.64 13.72
C LEU A 124 8.52 4.54 13.36
N HIS A 125 9.00 3.34 13.15
CA HIS A 125 10.36 3.11 12.66
C HIS A 125 10.38 3.01 11.14
N PHE A 126 11.32 3.72 10.50
CA PHE A 126 11.52 3.67 9.05
C PHE A 126 12.79 2.90 8.74
N ILE A 127 12.72 1.99 7.77
CA ILE A 127 13.87 1.21 7.31
C ILE A 127 13.76 0.95 5.81
N HIS A 128 14.89 0.93 5.10
CA HIS A 128 14.91 0.48 3.71
C HIS A 128 14.97 -1.05 3.63
N SER A 129 14.34 -1.63 2.62
CA SER A 129 14.32 -3.08 2.41
C SER A 129 15.72 -3.71 2.28
N GLU A 130 16.70 -2.97 1.71
CA GLU A 130 18.09 -3.40 1.66
C GLU A 130 18.74 -3.44 3.05
N GLU A 131 18.52 -2.44 3.91
CA GLU A 131 19.01 -2.43 5.28
C GLU A 131 18.38 -3.57 6.09
N LEU A 132 17.09 -3.78 5.89
CA LEU A 132 16.36 -4.90 6.52
C LEU A 132 16.94 -6.26 6.10
N ARG A 133 17.29 -6.42 4.82
CA ARG A 133 17.97 -7.62 4.31
C ARG A 133 19.35 -7.81 4.94
N GLN A 134 20.12 -6.74 5.08
CA GLN A 134 21.45 -6.78 5.69
C GLN A 134 21.40 -7.13 7.18
N LEU A 135 20.38 -6.66 7.91
CA LEU A 135 20.16 -7.00 9.31
C LEU A 135 19.77 -8.47 9.51
N TYR A 136 19.04 -9.05 8.57
CA TYR A 136 18.54 -10.42 8.65
C TYR A 136 18.81 -11.20 7.34
N PRO A 137 20.10 -11.43 6.99
CA PRO A 137 20.45 -11.96 5.66
C PRO A 137 19.92 -13.37 5.39
N ASN A 138 19.74 -14.16 6.42
CA ASN A 138 19.31 -15.57 6.33
C ASN A 138 17.79 -15.76 6.48
N LEU A 139 17.03 -14.68 6.66
CA LEU A 139 15.58 -14.76 6.78
C LEU A 139 14.90 -14.45 5.44
N GLU A 140 13.78 -15.11 5.19
CA GLU A 140 12.87 -14.75 4.11
C GLU A 140 12.20 -13.37 4.38
N PRO A 141 11.74 -12.65 3.35
CA PRO A 141 11.21 -11.29 3.50
C PRO A 141 10.15 -11.15 4.60
N LYS A 142 9.14 -12.00 4.65
CA LYS A 142 8.10 -11.97 5.69
C LYS A 142 8.63 -12.23 7.09
N CYS A 143 9.65 -13.06 7.22
CA CYS A 143 10.33 -13.31 8.49
C CYS A 143 11.16 -12.10 8.93
N ARG A 144 11.77 -11.37 7.98
CA ARG A 144 12.47 -10.09 8.26
C ARG A 144 11.50 -9.03 8.78
N GLU A 145 10.34 -8.89 8.13
CA GLU A 145 9.26 -7.99 8.56
C GLU A 145 8.84 -8.30 10.00
N HIS A 146 8.58 -9.57 10.28
CA HIS A 146 8.20 -10.01 11.63
C HIS A 146 9.28 -9.68 12.67
N ALA A 147 10.54 -10.00 12.38
CA ALA A 147 11.65 -9.75 13.30
C ALA A 147 11.85 -8.25 13.61
N ILE A 148 11.76 -7.39 12.60
CA ILE A 148 11.90 -5.94 12.80
C ILE A 148 10.70 -5.35 13.53
N CYS A 149 9.48 -5.85 13.27
CA CYS A 149 8.27 -5.44 13.98
C CYS A 149 8.30 -5.88 15.45
N GLN A 150 8.83 -7.05 15.76
CA GLN A 150 9.05 -7.47 17.16
C GLN A 150 9.98 -6.50 17.90
N LYS A 151 10.98 -5.94 17.22
CA LYS A 151 11.94 -4.99 17.82
C LYS A 151 11.36 -3.61 18.05
N TYR A 152 10.59 -3.07 17.08
CA TYR A 152 10.15 -1.67 17.07
C TYR A 152 8.64 -1.49 17.26
N GLY A 153 7.84 -2.55 17.19
CA GLY A 153 6.38 -2.53 17.34
C GLY A 153 5.64 -2.10 16.08
N ALA A 154 6.12 -1.06 15.37
CA ALA A 154 5.58 -0.60 14.10
C ALA A 154 6.70 -0.11 13.18
N VAL A 155 6.63 -0.49 11.91
CA VAL A 155 7.69 -0.24 10.94
C VAL A 155 7.07 0.16 9.60
N PHE A 156 7.68 1.15 8.94
CA PHE A 156 7.45 1.46 7.53
C PHE A 156 8.69 1.06 6.72
N ILE A 157 8.50 0.17 5.75
CA ILE A 157 9.58 -0.33 4.91
C ILE A 157 9.57 0.42 3.59
N ILE A 158 10.71 1.01 3.24
CA ILE A 158 10.92 1.78 2.00
C ILE A 158 11.61 0.87 0.97
N GLY A 159 11.25 1.00 -0.30
CA GLY A 159 11.92 0.32 -1.41
C GLY A 159 11.57 -1.17 -1.54
N ILE A 160 10.35 -1.57 -1.21
CA ILE A 160 9.91 -2.98 -1.23
C ILE A 160 10.07 -3.61 -2.61
N GLY A 161 9.67 -2.90 -3.68
CA GLY A 161 9.72 -3.37 -5.06
C GLY A 161 11.08 -3.24 -5.74
N CYS A 162 12.05 -2.60 -5.09
CA CYS A 162 13.39 -2.41 -5.64
C CYS A 162 14.18 -3.71 -5.72
N LYS A 163 15.07 -3.77 -6.71
CA LYS A 163 16.06 -4.83 -6.80
C LYS A 163 17.14 -4.61 -5.73
N LEU A 164 17.24 -5.54 -4.80
CA LEU A 164 18.24 -5.54 -3.73
C LEU A 164 19.60 -6.00 -4.24
N SER A 165 20.63 -5.86 -3.42
CA SER A 165 22.00 -6.20 -3.79
C SER A 165 22.23 -7.70 -4.08
N ASP A 166 21.35 -8.58 -3.61
CA ASP A 166 21.34 -10.02 -3.94
C ASP A 166 20.60 -10.33 -5.27
N GLY A 167 20.11 -9.31 -5.96
CA GLY A 167 19.39 -9.43 -7.23
C GLY A 167 17.90 -9.76 -7.09
N LYS A 168 17.38 -9.94 -5.87
CA LYS A 168 15.97 -10.21 -5.59
C LYS A 168 15.24 -8.92 -5.19
N LYS A 169 13.92 -8.97 -5.20
CA LYS A 169 13.06 -7.94 -4.59
C LYS A 169 12.66 -8.39 -3.19
N HIS A 170 12.30 -7.42 -2.34
CA HIS A 170 11.74 -7.77 -1.03
C HIS A 170 10.36 -8.39 -1.20
N ASP A 171 9.52 -7.75 -2.02
CA ASP A 171 8.19 -8.27 -2.40
C ASP A 171 7.83 -7.80 -3.82
N GLY A 172 6.80 -8.41 -4.42
CA GLY A 172 6.26 -7.99 -5.70
C GLY A 172 5.49 -6.68 -5.58
N ARG A 173 5.82 -5.72 -6.46
CA ARG A 173 5.11 -4.45 -6.59
C ARG A 173 5.00 -4.07 -8.06
N ALA A 174 3.87 -3.46 -8.43
CA ALA A 174 3.67 -2.94 -9.76
C ALA A 174 4.39 -1.58 -9.92
N PRO A 175 5.13 -1.35 -11.02
CA PRO A 175 5.90 -0.11 -11.21
C PRO A 175 5.03 1.15 -11.27
N ASP A 176 3.77 1.03 -11.56
CA ASP A 176 2.81 2.13 -11.62
C ASP A 176 2.22 2.51 -10.25
N TYR A 177 2.50 1.71 -9.22
CA TYR A 177 2.18 2.03 -7.82
C TYR A 177 3.38 2.54 -7.05
N ASP A 178 4.57 2.05 -7.38
CA ASP A 178 5.77 2.23 -6.59
C ASP A 178 6.83 3.02 -7.35
N ASP A 179 7.45 3.98 -6.69
CA ASP A 179 8.55 4.73 -7.26
C ASP A 179 9.88 4.00 -7.11
N TYR A 180 10.37 3.39 -8.20
CA TYR A 180 11.67 2.70 -8.23
C TYR A 180 12.84 3.59 -8.66
N THR A 181 12.59 4.83 -9.05
CA THR A 181 13.59 5.71 -9.67
C THR A 181 14.12 6.78 -8.73
N THR A 182 13.30 7.24 -7.79
CA THR A 182 13.72 8.24 -6.80
C THR A 182 14.44 7.54 -5.64
N ASN A 183 15.51 8.17 -5.17
CA ASN A 183 16.23 7.67 -4.00
C ASN A 183 15.39 7.85 -2.73
N GLY A 184 15.25 6.76 -1.99
CA GLY A 184 14.59 6.71 -0.70
C GLY A 184 15.54 6.92 0.47
N LEU A 185 15.39 6.12 1.52
CA LEU A 185 16.20 6.22 2.73
C LEU A 185 17.68 5.91 2.43
N ASN A 186 18.57 6.73 2.97
CA ASN A 186 20.04 6.61 2.81
C ASN A 186 20.52 6.64 1.35
N GLY A 187 19.75 7.25 0.45
CA GLY A 187 20.09 7.32 -0.98
C GLY A 187 19.91 6.02 -1.74
N LEU A 188 19.33 4.99 -1.13
CA LEU A 188 18.99 3.73 -1.79
C LEU A 188 17.80 3.93 -2.75
N PRO A 189 17.72 3.18 -3.86
CA PRO A 189 16.64 3.33 -4.82
C PRO A 189 15.31 2.87 -4.26
N GLY A 190 14.24 3.57 -4.70
CA GLY A 190 12.87 3.30 -4.29
C GLY A 190 12.41 4.18 -3.15
N LEU A 191 11.37 4.96 -3.42
CA LEU A 191 10.81 5.92 -2.45
C LEU A 191 9.63 5.34 -1.68
N ASN A 192 8.94 4.37 -2.24
CA ASN A 192 7.74 3.73 -1.69
C ASN A 192 7.99 2.95 -0.39
#